data_8fe83112bb8f7183bd5cd9d2e90aafbd
#
_entry.id   8fe83112bb8f7183bd5cd9d2e90aafbd
#
_cell.length_a   1.000
_cell.length_b   1.000
_cell.length_c   1.000
_cell.angle_alpha   90.00
_cell.angle_beta   90.00
_cell.angle_gamma   90.00
#
_symmetry.space_group_name_H-M   'P 1'
#
loop_
_entity.id
_entity.type
_entity.pdbx_description
1 polymer ?
#
loop_
_entity_poly.entity_id
_entity_poly.type
_entity_poly.pdbx_seq_one_letter_code
_entity_poly.pdbx_strand_id
1 'polypeptide(L)'
;MSEIRKQIHNKLSLLGKDITNTHISELQNHKDLEKRVIRTDLLDFDYSKQRINEKAIDYLLEIPNLINLKDSLDRLFRGDVNNPSEDRTVSHTLYRDKTSNEKFELIFTERERIKSFLEQRSKSLNFKNLICLSIGGSRLGPELLNEFQALDGPVNIYFCSSYDLLELKDVLRNCTQSETEIFASSKSFETSEILKNLEYVKSWYGEKPDIDFYEHLYAISANVLSMNCLWR
;
A
#
# COMPACT_ATOMS: atom_id res chain seq x y z
N MET A 1 23.39 -9.79 13.79
CA MET A 1 22.33 -10.77 13.40
C MET A 1 22.20 -11.76 14.53
N SER A 2 20.99 -12.08 15.03
CA SER A 2 20.84 -13.06 16.11
C SER A 2 21.34 -14.45 15.65
N GLU A 3 21.79 -15.28 16.59
CA GLU A 3 22.30 -16.63 16.28
C GLU A 3 21.27 -17.48 15.54
N ILE A 4 20.01 -17.38 15.96
CA ILE A 4 18.88 -18.05 15.28
C ILE A 4 18.77 -17.64 13.81
N ARG A 5 18.90 -16.36 13.48
CA ARG A 5 18.85 -15.89 12.10
C ARG A 5 19.99 -16.45 11.25
N LYS A 6 21.20 -16.59 11.82
CA LYS A 6 22.33 -17.20 11.13
C LYS A 6 22.09 -18.68 10.85
N GLN A 7 21.55 -19.41 11.84
CA GLN A 7 21.21 -20.84 11.70
C GLN A 7 20.16 -21.03 10.60
N ILE A 8 19.08 -20.24 10.61
CA ILE A 8 18.03 -20.29 9.58
C ILE A 8 18.63 -20.01 8.21
N HIS A 9 19.41 -18.93 8.08
CA HIS A 9 20.05 -18.56 6.81
C HIS A 9 20.95 -19.66 6.27
N ASN A 10 21.81 -20.26 7.11
CA ASN A 10 22.73 -21.32 6.70
C ASN A 10 21.98 -22.57 6.22
N LYS A 11 20.93 -22.98 6.95
CA LYS A 11 20.12 -24.16 6.58
C LYS A 11 19.33 -23.90 5.28
N LEU A 12 18.73 -22.74 5.11
CA LEU A 12 18.05 -22.37 3.85
C LEU A 12 19.03 -22.30 2.67
N SER A 13 20.24 -21.79 2.88
CA SER A 13 21.28 -21.74 1.84
C SER A 13 21.70 -23.13 1.37
N LEU A 14 21.81 -24.09 2.29
CA LEU A 14 22.09 -25.48 1.94
C LEU A 14 20.96 -26.11 1.13
N LEU A 15 19.73 -26.00 1.61
CA LEU A 15 18.53 -26.48 0.91
C LEU A 15 18.38 -25.85 -0.48
N GLY A 16 18.68 -24.55 -0.59
CA GLY A 16 18.63 -23.81 -1.85
C GLY A 16 19.64 -24.33 -2.88
N LYS A 17 20.83 -24.75 -2.47
CA LYS A 17 21.83 -25.36 -3.38
C LYS A 17 21.33 -26.66 -3.97
N ASP A 18 20.72 -27.54 -3.16
CA ASP A 18 20.14 -28.80 -3.64
C ASP A 18 19.02 -28.53 -4.66
N ILE A 19 18.14 -27.58 -4.38
CA ILE A 19 17.04 -27.21 -5.27
C ILE A 19 17.55 -26.60 -6.57
N THR A 20 18.61 -25.78 -6.52
CA THR A 20 19.19 -25.14 -7.71
C THR A 20 19.75 -26.15 -8.69
N ASN A 21 20.30 -27.26 -8.20
CA ASN A 21 20.86 -28.32 -9.00
C ASN A 21 19.85 -29.35 -9.50
N THR A 22 18.59 -29.26 -9.05
CA THR A 22 17.50 -30.18 -9.44
C THR A 22 16.69 -29.59 -10.57
N HIS A 23 16.39 -30.37 -11.61
CA HIS A 23 15.53 -29.91 -12.69
C HIS A 23 14.09 -29.71 -12.18
N ILE A 24 13.39 -28.68 -12.67
CA ILE A 24 12.05 -28.33 -12.20
C ILE A 24 11.04 -29.47 -12.35
N SER A 25 11.16 -30.30 -13.40
CA SER A 25 10.28 -31.45 -13.60
C SER A 25 10.41 -32.51 -12.51
N GLU A 26 11.55 -32.61 -11.86
CA GLU A 26 11.78 -33.52 -10.73
C GLU A 26 11.14 -32.99 -9.44
N LEU A 27 11.16 -31.65 -9.29
CA LEU A 27 10.54 -30.97 -8.15
C LEU A 27 9.02 -30.93 -8.23
N GLN A 28 8.48 -30.99 -9.43
CA GLN A 28 7.04 -30.97 -9.72
C GLN A 28 6.51 -32.36 -10.05
N ASN A 29 6.75 -33.34 -9.18
CA ASN A 29 6.21 -34.67 -9.36
C ASN A 29 4.66 -34.62 -9.33
N HIS A 30 4.04 -34.99 -10.46
CA HIS A 30 2.59 -34.85 -10.67
C HIS A 30 1.71 -35.55 -9.64
N LYS A 31 2.21 -36.55 -8.92
CA LYS A 31 1.45 -37.29 -7.91
C LYS A 31 1.17 -36.51 -6.61
N ASP A 32 1.93 -35.45 -6.37
CA ASP A 32 1.85 -34.69 -5.11
C ASP A 32 1.43 -33.22 -5.30
N LEU A 33 1.09 -32.79 -6.51
CA LEU A 33 0.73 -31.41 -6.78
C LEU A 33 -0.53 -30.98 -6.02
N GLU A 34 -1.50 -31.87 -5.83
CA GLU A 34 -2.72 -31.56 -5.08
C GLU A 34 -2.44 -31.32 -3.59
N LYS A 35 -1.39 -31.92 -3.03
CA LYS A 35 -0.98 -31.67 -1.64
C LYS A 35 -0.38 -30.27 -1.45
N ARG A 36 -0.03 -29.60 -2.54
CA ARG A 36 0.54 -28.25 -2.55
C ARG A 36 -0.50 -27.16 -2.80
N VAL A 37 -1.78 -27.51 -2.61
CA VAL A 37 -2.87 -26.55 -2.65
C VAL A 37 -3.56 -26.54 -1.29
N ILE A 38 -3.51 -25.43 -0.61
CA ILE A 38 -4.23 -25.20 0.65
C ILE A 38 -5.52 -24.47 0.31
N ARG A 39 -6.65 -25.11 0.57
CA ARG A 39 -7.97 -24.53 0.32
C ARG A 39 -8.58 -24.04 1.62
N THR A 40 -9.09 -22.81 1.58
CA THR A 40 -9.85 -22.20 2.67
C THR A 40 -11.19 -21.69 2.13
N ASP A 41 -12.08 -21.27 3.03
CA ASP A 41 -13.38 -20.70 2.65
C ASP A 41 -13.25 -19.40 1.84
N LEU A 42 -12.11 -18.71 1.91
CA LEU A 42 -11.91 -17.39 1.32
C LEU A 42 -10.95 -17.39 0.13
N LEU A 43 -9.98 -18.29 0.11
CA LEU A 43 -8.96 -18.34 -0.94
C LEU A 43 -8.29 -19.72 -1.01
N ASP A 44 -7.80 -20.04 -2.19
CA ASP A 44 -6.91 -21.18 -2.42
C ASP A 44 -5.48 -20.67 -2.54
N PHE A 45 -4.57 -21.29 -1.79
CA PHE A 45 -3.14 -21.03 -1.88
C PHE A 45 -2.45 -22.18 -2.61
N ASP A 46 -2.15 -21.99 -3.89
CA ASP A 46 -1.49 -22.98 -4.74
C ASP A 46 0.01 -22.66 -4.88
N TYR A 47 0.85 -23.49 -4.27
CA TYR A 47 2.30 -23.42 -4.42
C TYR A 47 2.89 -24.61 -5.19
N SER A 48 2.05 -25.36 -5.92
CA SER A 48 2.45 -26.54 -6.69
C SER A 48 3.52 -26.26 -7.74
N LYS A 49 3.52 -25.03 -8.28
CA LYS A 49 4.48 -24.58 -9.31
C LYS A 49 5.74 -23.95 -8.75
N GLN A 50 5.88 -23.85 -7.43
CA GLN A 50 7.08 -23.31 -6.81
C GLN A 50 8.26 -24.27 -6.94
N ARG A 51 9.45 -23.70 -7.16
CA ARG A 51 10.70 -24.45 -7.22
C ARG A 51 11.17 -24.76 -5.79
N ILE A 52 10.52 -25.73 -5.16
CA ILE A 52 10.76 -26.12 -3.76
C ILE A 52 10.56 -27.62 -3.58
N ASN A 53 11.35 -28.24 -2.70
CA ASN A 53 11.22 -29.65 -2.30
C ASN A 53 10.61 -29.78 -0.91
N GLU A 54 10.17 -30.98 -0.55
CA GLU A 54 9.52 -31.26 0.75
C GLU A 54 10.42 -30.89 1.95
N LYS A 55 11.71 -31.19 1.89
CA LYS A 55 12.65 -30.85 2.97
C LYS A 55 12.71 -29.35 3.25
N ALA A 56 12.62 -28.55 2.18
CA ALA A 56 12.60 -27.10 2.32
C ALA A 56 11.25 -26.61 2.87
N ILE A 57 10.14 -27.22 2.46
CA ILE A 57 8.80 -26.92 3.01
C ILE A 57 8.77 -27.24 4.50
N ASP A 58 9.17 -28.44 4.89
CA ASP A 58 9.19 -28.86 6.30
C ASP A 58 9.99 -27.86 7.15
N TYR A 59 11.17 -27.46 6.68
CA TYR A 59 11.98 -26.50 7.41
C TYR A 59 11.37 -25.09 7.43
N LEU A 60 10.75 -24.64 6.35
CA LEU A 60 10.04 -23.37 6.36
C LEU A 60 8.90 -23.35 7.36
N LEU A 61 8.21 -24.47 7.55
CA LEU A 61 7.15 -24.63 8.54
C LEU A 61 7.66 -24.68 10.00
N GLU A 62 8.94 -25.02 10.22
CA GLU A 62 9.58 -24.93 11.54
C GLU A 62 9.92 -23.47 11.94
N ILE A 63 10.22 -22.60 10.98
CA ILE A 63 10.71 -21.24 11.23
C ILE A 63 9.78 -20.42 12.14
N PRO A 64 8.44 -20.44 11.96
CA PRO A 64 7.51 -19.74 12.86
C PRO A 64 7.73 -20.04 14.35
N ASN A 65 8.02 -21.29 14.68
CA ASN A 65 8.29 -21.69 16.05
C ASN A 65 9.68 -21.23 16.52
N LEU A 66 10.70 -21.32 15.64
CA LEU A 66 12.05 -20.87 15.96
C LEU A 66 12.15 -19.39 16.27
N ILE A 67 11.33 -18.56 15.63
CA ILE A 67 11.31 -17.10 15.83
C ILE A 67 10.20 -16.62 16.76
N ASN A 68 9.46 -17.54 17.37
CA ASN A 68 8.29 -17.22 18.19
C ASN A 68 7.29 -16.28 17.47
N LEU A 69 6.92 -16.65 16.24
CA LEU A 69 6.08 -15.82 15.37
C LEU A 69 4.73 -15.51 16.01
N LYS A 70 4.14 -16.45 16.76
CA LYS A 70 2.85 -16.25 17.41
C LYS A 70 2.88 -15.05 18.36
N ASP A 71 3.86 -14.99 19.27
CA ASP A 71 4.01 -13.86 20.19
C ASP A 71 4.21 -12.54 19.44
N SER A 72 5.01 -12.57 18.37
CA SER A 72 5.25 -11.40 17.53
C SER A 72 3.98 -10.90 16.86
N LEU A 73 3.12 -11.81 16.39
CA LEU A 73 1.80 -11.46 15.83
C LEU A 73 0.84 -10.95 16.92
N ASP A 74 0.79 -11.59 18.06
CA ASP A 74 -0.06 -11.15 19.17
C ASP A 74 0.32 -9.73 19.64
N ARG A 75 1.61 -9.42 19.70
CA ARG A 75 2.10 -8.07 19.98
C ARG A 75 1.75 -7.07 18.88
N LEU A 76 1.86 -7.49 17.63
CA LEU A 76 1.47 -6.66 16.47
C LEU A 76 -0.02 -6.31 16.52
N PHE A 77 -0.88 -7.29 16.79
CA PHE A 77 -2.32 -7.07 16.89
C PHE A 77 -2.70 -6.18 18.07
N ARG A 78 -1.95 -6.22 19.18
CA ARG A 78 -2.15 -5.29 20.30
C ARG A 78 -1.60 -3.87 20.03
N GLY A 79 -0.89 -3.66 18.92
CA GLY A 79 -0.20 -2.41 18.63
C GLY A 79 1.00 -2.14 19.55
N ASP A 80 1.66 -3.20 20.04
CA ASP A 80 2.82 -3.12 20.95
C ASP A 80 4.16 -3.20 20.20
N VAL A 81 4.14 -3.07 18.88
CA VAL A 81 5.33 -3.16 18.03
C VAL A 81 5.68 -1.79 17.47
N ASN A 82 6.93 -1.37 17.67
CA ASN A 82 7.49 -0.21 17.00
C ASN A 82 8.29 -0.64 15.77
N ASN A 83 8.15 0.11 14.69
CA ASN A 83 9.04 -0.01 13.55
C ASN A 83 10.36 0.71 13.87
N PRO A 84 11.49 0.00 13.99
CA PRO A 84 12.76 0.59 14.42
C PRO A 84 13.37 1.55 13.39
N SER A 85 12.95 1.47 12.12
CA SER A 85 13.47 2.37 11.08
C SER A 85 12.77 3.72 11.07
N GLU A 86 11.58 3.82 11.66
CA GLU A 86 10.75 5.03 11.63
C GLU A 86 10.43 5.56 13.03
N ASP A 87 10.81 4.81 14.06
CA ASP A 87 10.49 5.07 15.47
C ASP A 87 9.00 5.34 15.69
N ARG A 88 8.16 4.54 15.05
CA ARG A 88 6.69 4.67 15.11
C ARG A 88 6.03 3.34 15.43
N THR A 89 4.95 3.41 16.20
CA THR A 89 4.12 2.24 16.47
C THR A 89 3.48 1.71 15.19
N VAL A 90 3.53 0.40 15.00
CA VAL A 90 2.85 -0.29 13.92
C VAL A 90 1.38 -0.45 14.31
N SER A 91 0.47 0.25 13.64
CA SER A 91 -0.94 0.34 14.04
C SER A 91 -1.95 -0.07 12.95
N HIS A 92 -1.48 -0.57 11.80
CA HIS A 92 -2.37 -0.91 10.68
C HIS A 92 -3.41 -1.99 11.01
N THR A 93 -3.12 -2.89 11.94
CA THR A 93 -4.06 -3.93 12.42
C THR A 93 -5.22 -3.32 13.21
N LEU A 94 -4.99 -2.24 13.94
CA LEU A 94 -5.98 -1.57 14.76
C LEU A 94 -7.11 -0.92 13.93
N TYR A 95 -6.85 -0.59 12.67
CA TYR A 95 -7.89 -0.08 11.77
C TYR A 95 -9.04 -1.08 11.51
N ARG A 96 -8.81 -2.36 11.74
CA ARG A 96 -9.77 -3.45 11.54
C ARG A 96 -10.21 -4.09 12.86
N ASP A 97 -9.54 -3.77 13.94
CA ASP A 97 -9.91 -4.24 15.29
C ASP A 97 -11.09 -3.43 15.81
N LYS A 98 -12.08 -4.12 16.38
CA LYS A 98 -13.25 -3.52 17.01
C LYS A 98 -13.15 -3.57 18.54
N THR A 99 -12.04 -4.04 19.08
CA THR A 99 -11.82 -4.04 20.52
C THR A 99 -11.55 -2.63 21.03
N SER A 100 -12.23 -2.23 22.09
CA SER A 100 -12.06 -0.91 22.69
C SER A 100 -10.74 -0.83 23.45
N ASN A 101 -9.80 -0.06 22.93
CA ASN A 101 -8.61 0.40 23.65
C ASN A 101 -8.31 1.86 23.26
N GLU A 102 -7.47 2.55 24.04
CA GLU A 102 -7.15 3.97 23.79
C GLU A 102 -6.61 4.23 22.38
N LYS A 103 -5.85 3.27 21.82
CA LYS A 103 -5.32 3.37 20.45
C LYS A 103 -6.44 3.27 19.42
N PHE A 104 -7.46 2.46 19.70
CA PHE A 104 -8.64 2.33 18.83
C PHE A 104 -9.47 3.61 18.80
N GLU A 105 -9.64 4.29 19.93
CA GLU A 105 -10.38 5.56 20.03
C GLU A 105 -9.81 6.65 19.10
N LEU A 106 -8.47 6.75 19.01
CA LEU A 106 -7.81 7.68 18.09
C LEU A 106 -8.14 7.34 16.62
N ILE A 107 -8.07 6.05 16.28
CA ILE A 107 -8.35 5.59 14.92
C ILE A 107 -9.83 5.78 14.59
N PHE A 108 -10.72 5.49 15.53
CA PHE A 108 -12.14 5.70 15.37
C PHE A 108 -12.47 7.18 15.12
N THR A 109 -11.89 8.07 15.91
CA THR A 109 -12.07 9.53 15.77
C THR A 109 -11.61 10.01 14.39
N GLU A 110 -10.45 9.56 13.91
CA GLU A 110 -9.97 9.92 12.57
C GLU A 110 -10.87 9.35 11.45
N ARG A 111 -11.38 8.15 11.62
CA ARG A 111 -12.33 7.57 10.65
C ARG A 111 -13.63 8.35 10.55
N GLU A 112 -14.21 8.76 11.68
CA GLU A 112 -15.42 9.58 11.70
C GLU A 112 -15.17 10.97 11.10
N ARG A 113 -13.99 11.55 11.33
CA ARG A 113 -13.56 12.79 10.71
C ARG A 113 -13.46 12.68 9.18
N ILE A 114 -12.83 11.61 8.68
CA ILE A 114 -12.75 11.32 7.24
C ILE A 114 -14.16 11.14 6.66
N LYS A 115 -15.02 10.37 7.33
CA LYS A 115 -16.39 10.13 6.90
C LYS A 115 -17.19 11.43 6.80
N SER A 116 -17.14 12.27 7.83
CA SER A 116 -17.81 13.57 7.83
C SER A 116 -17.31 14.48 6.71
N PHE A 117 -16.00 14.50 6.45
CA PHE A 117 -15.41 15.21 5.33
C PHE A 117 -15.97 14.72 3.97
N LEU A 118 -15.99 13.39 3.77
CA LEU A 118 -16.51 12.81 2.53
C LEU A 118 -18.01 13.07 2.34
N GLU A 119 -18.81 13.02 3.40
CA GLU A 119 -20.24 13.34 3.36
C GLU A 119 -20.50 14.81 3.01
N GLN A 120 -19.69 15.73 3.50
CA GLN A 120 -19.76 17.14 3.12
C GLN A 120 -19.36 17.34 1.66
N ARG A 121 -18.27 16.71 1.22
CA ARG A 121 -17.76 16.83 -0.14
C ARG A 121 -18.70 16.22 -1.17
N SER A 122 -19.31 15.08 -0.88
CA SER A 122 -20.24 14.41 -1.79
C SER A 122 -21.46 15.25 -2.15
N LYS A 123 -21.86 16.16 -1.27
CA LYS A 123 -22.97 17.12 -1.50
C LYS A 123 -22.59 18.27 -2.43
N SER A 124 -21.32 18.51 -2.63
CA SER A 124 -20.77 19.64 -3.41
C SER A 124 -19.78 19.18 -4.48
N LEU A 125 -20.00 18.00 -5.07
CA LEU A 125 -19.18 17.49 -6.17
C LEU A 125 -19.40 18.35 -7.41
N ASN A 126 -18.49 19.31 -7.61
CA ASN A 126 -18.50 20.20 -8.77
C ASN A 126 -17.35 19.89 -9.75
N PHE A 127 -16.60 18.80 -9.51
CA PHE A 127 -15.49 18.41 -10.35
C PHE A 127 -15.81 17.15 -11.15
N LYS A 128 -15.17 17.02 -12.31
CA LYS A 128 -15.30 15.88 -13.22
C LYS A 128 -14.09 14.95 -13.18
N ASN A 129 -12.94 15.45 -12.74
CA ASN A 129 -11.67 14.72 -12.73
C ASN A 129 -11.03 14.76 -11.36
N LEU A 130 -10.54 13.62 -10.91
CA LEU A 130 -9.71 13.47 -9.73
C LEU A 130 -8.37 12.86 -10.14
N ILE A 131 -7.28 13.59 -9.92
CA ILE A 131 -5.93 13.10 -10.21
C ILE A 131 -5.26 12.69 -8.90
N CYS A 132 -5.00 11.40 -8.75
CA CYS A 132 -4.35 10.81 -7.59
C CYS A 132 -2.85 10.72 -7.80
N LEU A 133 -2.10 11.57 -7.12
CA LEU A 133 -0.63 11.54 -7.09
C LEU A 133 -0.19 10.67 -5.92
N SER A 134 0.16 9.42 -6.20
CA SER A 134 0.52 8.44 -5.18
C SER A 134 1.39 7.34 -5.77
N ILE A 135 2.19 6.65 -4.94
CA ILE A 135 3.10 5.61 -5.38
C ILE A 135 3.03 4.38 -4.46
N GLY A 136 3.35 3.21 -4.99
CA GLY A 136 3.39 1.96 -4.25
C GLY A 136 2.05 1.60 -3.61
N GLY A 137 2.06 1.26 -2.32
CA GLY A 137 0.84 0.89 -1.58
C GLY A 137 -0.21 2.00 -1.48
N SER A 138 0.20 3.27 -1.55
CA SER A 138 -0.71 4.41 -1.57
C SER A 138 -1.46 4.55 -2.90
N ARG A 139 -0.94 3.96 -4.00
CA ARG A 139 -1.60 3.90 -5.31
C ARG A 139 -2.36 2.59 -5.49
N LEU A 140 -1.68 1.45 -5.36
CA LEU A 140 -2.18 0.15 -5.82
C LEU A 140 -3.49 -0.28 -5.13
N GLY A 141 -3.65 0.01 -3.84
CA GLY A 141 -4.88 -0.29 -3.12
C GLY A 141 -6.08 0.52 -3.63
N PRO A 142 -6.02 1.85 -3.66
CA PRO A 142 -7.08 2.70 -4.22
C PRO A 142 -7.36 2.42 -5.69
N GLU A 143 -6.34 2.20 -6.51
CA GLU A 143 -6.49 1.88 -7.94
C GLU A 143 -7.24 0.56 -8.13
N LEU A 144 -6.88 -0.49 -7.38
CA LEU A 144 -7.60 -1.76 -7.40
C LEU A 144 -9.07 -1.60 -7.01
N LEU A 145 -9.37 -0.83 -5.96
CA LEU A 145 -10.75 -0.56 -5.57
C LEU A 145 -11.51 0.21 -6.63
N ASN A 146 -10.87 1.17 -7.30
CA ASN A 146 -11.45 1.91 -8.40
C ASN A 146 -11.79 0.98 -9.57
N GLU A 147 -10.90 0.06 -9.93
CA GLU A 147 -11.11 -0.96 -10.96
C GLU A 147 -12.30 -1.88 -10.65
N PHE A 148 -12.42 -2.31 -9.39
CA PHE A 148 -13.56 -3.12 -8.96
C PHE A 148 -14.88 -2.36 -8.92
N GLN A 149 -14.84 -1.07 -8.64
CA GLN A 149 -15.99 -0.19 -8.61
C GLN A 149 -16.19 0.55 -9.93
N ALA A 150 -15.34 0.26 -10.93
CA ALA A 150 -15.23 0.94 -12.21
C ALA A 150 -16.54 0.91 -12.99
N LEU A 151 -17.43 1.54 -12.48
CA LEU A 151 -18.77 1.57 -12.89
C LEU A 151 -19.07 3.05 -13.05
N ASP A 152 -19.47 3.43 -14.17
CA ASP A 152 -20.16 4.65 -14.57
C ASP A 152 -20.33 5.74 -13.46
N GLY A 153 -19.23 6.01 -12.74
CA GLY A 153 -19.20 7.09 -11.76
C GLY A 153 -19.17 8.46 -12.45
N PRO A 154 -19.68 9.51 -11.80
CA PRO A 154 -19.72 10.86 -12.38
C PRO A 154 -18.34 11.51 -12.46
N VAL A 155 -17.30 10.89 -11.91
CA VAL A 155 -15.94 11.42 -11.80
C VAL A 155 -14.93 10.47 -12.45
N ASN A 156 -14.09 11.01 -13.33
CA ASN A 156 -12.94 10.29 -13.88
C ASN A 156 -11.81 10.31 -12.86
N ILE A 157 -11.28 9.13 -12.50
CA ILE A 157 -10.18 9.00 -11.54
C ILE A 157 -8.92 8.54 -12.28
N TYR A 158 -7.85 9.32 -12.16
CA TYR A 158 -6.55 9.06 -12.77
C TYR A 158 -5.50 8.82 -11.69
N PHE A 159 -4.67 7.80 -11.85
CA PHE A 159 -3.57 7.49 -10.93
C PHE A 159 -2.24 7.76 -11.60
N CYS A 160 -1.53 8.78 -11.16
CA CYS A 160 -0.22 9.17 -11.69
C CYS A 160 0.87 8.96 -10.64
N SER A 161 1.89 8.18 -10.97
CA SER A 161 2.98 7.82 -10.05
C SER A 161 4.37 7.92 -10.66
N SER A 162 4.46 8.12 -11.97
CA SER A 162 5.74 8.12 -12.67
C SER A 162 6.53 9.40 -12.38
N TYR A 163 7.85 9.25 -12.28
CA TYR A 163 8.79 10.38 -12.34
C TYR A 163 8.84 10.98 -13.74
N ASP A 164 8.54 10.16 -14.75
CA ASP A 164 8.32 10.62 -16.12
C ASP A 164 6.95 11.30 -16.21
N LEU A 165 6.98 12.59 -16.50
CA LEU A 165 5.77 13.42 -16.55
C LEU A 165 4.86 13.14 -17.77
N LEU A 166 5.21 12.22 -18.67
CA LEU A 166 4.38 11.94 -19.86
C LEU A 166 3.00 11.45 -19.49
N GLU A 167 2.90 10.50 -18.52
CA GLU A 167 1.62 10.01 -18.01
C GLU A 167 0.75 11.17 -17.50
N LEU A 168 1.31 12.02 -16.65
CA LEU A 168 0.62 13.16 -16.08
C LEU A 168 0.22 14.20 -17.13
N LYS A 169 1.10 14.50 -18.09
CA LYS A 169 0.83 15.43 -19.19
C LYS A 169 -0.36 14.97 -20.04
N ASP A 170 -0.42 13.69 -20.35
CA ASP A 170 -1.49 13.14 -21.17
C ASP A 170 -2.83 13.20 -20.44
N VAL A 171 -2.85 12.97 -19.13
CA VAL A 171 -4.04 13.16 -18.30
C VAL A 171 -4.47 14.64 -18.30
N LEU A 172 -3.55 15.56 -18.02
CA LEU A 172 -3.86 16.99 -17.91
C LEU A 172 -4.34 17.61 -19.22
N ARG A 173 -3.95 17.09 -20.40
CA ARG A 173 -4.49 17.53 -21.70
C ARG A 173 -5.99 17.32 -21.84
N ASN A 174 -6.53 16.35 -21.13
CA ASN A 174 -7.95 15.99 -21.17
C ASN A 174 -8.74 16.58 -20.00
N CYS A 175 -8.08 17.37 -19.15
CA CYS A 175 -8.67 17.96 -17.96
C CYS A 175 -8.78 19.49 -18.08
N THR A 176 -9.76 20.05 -17.38
CA THR A 176 -9.94 21.49 -17.20
C THR A 176 -9.68 21.84 -15.74
N GLN A 177 -8.87 22.86 -15.44
CA GLN A 177 -8.47 23.23 -14.09
C GLN A 177 -9.64 23.40 -13.12
N SER A 178 -10.67 24.14 -13.52
CA SER A 178 -11.87 24.41 -12.71
C SER A 178 -12.74 23.18 -12.42
N GLU A 179 -12.52 22.08 -13.14
CA GLU A 179 -13.28 20.82 -13.00
C GLU A 179 -12.39 19.65 -12.52
N THR A 180 -11.18 19.95 -12.03
CA THR A 180 -10.21 18.94 -11.64
C THR A 180 -9.79 19.14 -10.19
N GLU A 181 -9.76 18.05 -9.43
CA GLU A 181 -9.25 18.01 -8.07
C GLU A 181 -7.98 17.14 -8.03
N ILE A 182 -7.06 17.48 -7.15
CA ILE A 182 -5.78 16.79 -6.96
C ILE A 182 -5.75 16.14 -5.59
N PHE A 183 -5.43 14.87 -5.56
CA PHE A 183 -5.26 14.09 -4.34
C PHE A 183 -3.82 13.60 -4.23
N ALA A 184 -3.02 14.19 -3.36
CA ALA A 184 -1.63 13.82 -3.14
C ALA A 184 -1.49 12.99 -1.86
N SER A 185 -1.04 11.74 -1.99
CA SER A 185 -0.85 10.83 -0.86
C SER A 185 0.59 10.36 -0.76
N SER A 186 1.27 10.76 0.31
CA SER A 186 2.63 10.31 0.62
C SER A 186 2.85 10.25 2.12
N LYS A 187 3.33 9.10 2.62
CA LYS A 187 3.58 8.88 4.04
C LYS A 187 4.55 9.90 4.65
N SER A 188 5.67 10.17 3.97
CA SER A 188 6.68 11.14 4.42
C SER A 188 6.47 12.54 3.86
N PHE A 189 5.76 12.67 2.75
CA PHE A 189 5.68 13.85 1.91
C PHE A 189 7.05 14.40 1.46
N GLU A 190 8.00 13.46 1.28
CA GLU A 190 9.37 13.70 0.81
C GLU A 190 9.68 12.85 -0.44
N THR A 191 8.68 12.12 -0.93
CA THR A 191 8.81 11.27 -2.12
C THR A 191 8.98 12.15 -3.35
N SER A 192 10.15 12.04 -4.00
CA SER A 192 10.56 12.91 -5.09
C SER A 192 9.60 12.91 -6.27
N GLU A 193 9.02 11.75 -6.60
CA GLU A 193 8.02 11.59 -7.67
C GLU A 193 6.75 12.39 -7.38
N ILE A 194 6.26 12.33 -6.14
CA ILE A 194 5.05 13.05 -5.74
C ILE A 194 5.30 14.56 -5.78
N LEU A 195 6.42 15.02 -5.22
CA LEU A 195 6.78 16.43 -5.19
C LEU A 195 6.95 17.00 -6.62
N LYS A 196 7.60 16.23 -7.50
CA LYS A 196 7.79 16.63 -8.91
C LYS A 196 6.47 16.72 -9.66
N ASN A 197 5.59 15.76 -9.47
CA ASN A 197 4.26 15.77 -10.07
C ASN A 197 3.42 16.95 -9.54
N LEU A 198 3.49 17.24 -8.23
CA LEU A 198 2.82 18.38 -7.62
C LEU A 198 3.31 19.73 -8.19
N GLU A 199 4.64 19.91 -8.33
CA GLU A 199 5.20 21.11 -8.99
C GLU A 199 4.63 21.30 -10.39
N TYR A 200 4.56 20.22 -11.15
CA TYR A 200 4.05 20.27 -12.52
C TYR A 200 2.56 20.61 -12.56
N VAL A 201 1.75 19.99 -11.70
CA VAL A 201 0.32 20.31 -11.61
C VAL A 201 0.09 21.74 -11.13
N LYS A 202 0.85 22.20 -10.14
CA LYS A 202 0.79 23.60 -9.68
C LYS A 202 1.10 24.57 -10.82
N SER A 203 2.09 24.26 -11.65
CA SER A 203 2.44 25.04 -12.84
C SER A 203 1.28 25.08 -13.85
N TRP A 204 0.62 23.93 -14.06
CA TRP A 204 -0.53 23.83 -14.95
C TRP A 204 -1.73 24.66 -14.44
N TYR A 205 -2.00 24.69 -13.14
CA TYR A 205 -3.00 25.59 -12.55
C TYR A 205 -2.62 27.06 -12.71
N GLY A 206 -1.32 27.39 -12.61
CA GLY A 206 -0.79 28.74 -12.78
C GLY A 206 -1.01 29.35 -14.18
N GLU A 207 -1.38 28.54 -15.18
CA GLU A 207 -1.83 29.01 -16.50
C GLU A 207 -3.21 29.70 -16.44
N LYS A 208 -3.94 29.53 -15.34
CA LYS A 208 -5.25 30.14 -15.08
C LYS A 208 -5.21 30.90 -13.75
N PRO A 209 -4.83 32.19 -13.76
CA PRO A 209 -4.62 32.97 -12.53
C PRO A 209 -5.87 33.15 -11.66
N ASP A 210 -7.04 32.94 -12.21
CA ASP A 210 -8.31 33.03 -11.48
C ASP A 210 -8.67 31.77 -10.69
N ILE A 211 -7.84 30.71 -10.78
CA ILE A 211 -8.07 29.43 -10.09
C ILE A 211 -6.95 29.20 -9.10
N ASP A 212 -7.27 29.16 -7.81
CA ASP A 212 -6.30 28.82 -6.77
C ASP A 212 -6.09 27.31 -6.72
N PHE A 213 -4.87 26.88 -7.08
CA PHE A 213 -4.43 25.47 -6.96
C PHE A 213 -4.72 24.87 -5.59
N TYR A 214 -4.55 25.63 -4.53
CA TYR A 214 -4.69 25.11 -3.17
C TYR A 214 -6.14 24.82 -2.77
N GLU A 215 -7.11 25.45 -3.42
CA GLU A 215 -8.53 25.11 -3.23
C GLU A 215 -8.90 23.77 -3.85
N HIS A 216 -8.09 23.31 -4.80
CA HIS A 216 -8.26 22.04 -5.53
C HIS A 216 -7.32 20.92 -5.05
N LEU A 217 -6.51 21.14 -4.00
CA LEU A 217 -5.52 20.18 -3.51
C LEU A 217 -5.93 19.55 -2.20
N TYR A 218 -5.98 18.22 -2.17
CA TYR A 218 -6.08 17.40 -0.96
C TYR A 218 -4.76 16.67 -0.75
N ALA A 219 -4.16 16.86 0.43
CA ALA A 219 -2.91 16.20 0.79
C ALA A 219 -3.11 15.28 1.99
N ILE A 220 -2.62 14.05 1.91
CA ILE A 220 -2.60 13.08 3.00
C ILE A 220 -1.16 12.67 3.31
N SER A 221 -0.76 12.87 4.56
CA SER A 221 0.56 12.48 5.05
C SER A 221 0.56 12.15 6.53
N ALA A 222 1.46 11.27 6.93
CA ALA A 222 1.82 11.10 8.34
C ALA A 222 2.84 12.15 8.81
N ASN A 223 3.47 12.90 7.88
CA ASN A 223 4.42 13.99 8.15
C ASN A 223 3.77 15.35 7.89
N VAL A 224 3.07 15.84 8.90
CA VAL A 224 2.34 17.13 8.79
C VAL A 224 3.30 18.31 8.60
N LEU A 225 4.53 18.24 9.12
CA LEU A 225 5.50 19.32 8.97
C LEU A 225 5.95 19.48 7.52
N SER A 226 6.33 18.38 6.86
CA SER A 226 6.70 18.40 5.44
C SER A 226 5.52 18.76 4.55
N MET A 227 4.34 18.28 4.87
CA MET A 227 3.12 18.64 4.15
C MET A 227 2.81 20.14 4.25
N ASN A 228 2.95 20.75 5.42
CA ASN A 228 2.70 22.17 5.63
C ASN A 228 3.69 23.09 4.86
N CYS A 229 4.83 22.58 4.40
CA CYS A 229 5.73 23.33 3.54
C CYS A 229 5.14 23.61 2.14
N LEU A 230 4.11 22.85 1.73
CA LEU A 230 3.40 23.13 0.46
C LEU A 230 2.58 24.43 0.49
N TRP A 231 2.14 24.82 1.69
CA TRP A 231 1.23 25.96 1.87
C TRP A 231 1.97 27.29 2.12
N ARG A 232 3.30 27.26 2.03
CA ARG A 232 4.18 28.43 2.15
C ARG A 232 4.76 28.79 0.79
#